data_8b47e288bde06fa22d01620eb399c43b
#
_entry.id   8b47e288bde06fa22d01620eb399c43b
#
_cell.length_a   1.000
_cell.length_b   1.000
_cell.length_c   1.000
_cell.angle_alpha   90.00
_cell.angle_beta   90.00
_cell.angle_gamma   90.00
#
_symmetry.space_group_name_H-M   'P 1'
#
loop_
_entity.id
_entity.type
_entity.pdbx_description
1 polymer ?
#
loop_
_entity_poly.entity_id
_entity_poly.type
_entity_poly.pdbx_seq_one_letter_code
_entity_poly.pdbx_strand_id
1 'polypeptide(L)'
;MRHLLALAWKYMLLATVFFAMIPLFLRVSSAELLWFSLWMTLVAYALGDLYILPRFGNLSAVIADFGLAFVGVWIGIGIFYNAGGTAVINAAFFSALLVALGEILFHVYMNRIVLRHRDEKKEHSMRRGLQTEIAEEFDVRSATDQEEDKQES
;
A
#
# COMPACT_ATOMS: atom_id res chain seq x y z
N MET A 1 -4.42 13.62 -5.63
CA MET A 1 -5.52 12.66 -5.41
C MET A 1 -5.06 11.29 -4.90
N ARG A 2 -3.91 10.72 -5.34
CA ARG A 2 -3.44 9.40 -4.91
C ARG A 2 -3.11 9.31 -3.42
N HIS A 3 -2.49 10.34 -2.85
CA HIS A 3 -2.15 10.40 -1.42
C HIS A 3 -3.38 10.48 -0.51
N LEU A 4 -4.43 11.19 -0.93
CA LEU A 4 -5.69 11.27 -0.17
C LEU A 4 -6.41 9.92 -0.11
N LEU A 5 -6.40 9.15 -1.20
CA LEU A 5 -6.99 7.81 -1.23
C LEU A 5 -6.22 6.84 -0.34
N ALA A 6 -4.88 6.88 -0.37
CA ALA A 6 -4.05 6.08 0.51
C ALA A 6 -4.27 6.41 1.99
N LEU A 7 -4.34 7.72 2.32
CA LEU A 7 -4.63 8.19 3.67
C LEU A 7 -6.03 7.77 4.14
N ALA A 8 -7.04 7.89 3.27
CA ALA A 8 -8.41 7.48 3.59
C ALA A 8 -8.50 5.98 3.84
N TRP A 9 -7.82 5.16 3.03
CA TRP A 9 -7.76 3.72 3.24
C TRP A 9 -7.08 3.35 4.56
N LYS A 10 -5.94 3.96 4.85
CA LYS A 10 -5.20 3.74 6.10
C LYS A 10 -6.03 4.17 7.31
N TYR A 11 -6.75 5.29 7.21
CA TYR A 11 -7.68 5.72 8.26
C TYR A 11 -8.81 4.70 8.48
N MET A 12 -9.42 4.20 7.42
CA MET A 12 -10.48 3.17 7.52
C MET A 12 -9.96 1.90 8.20
N LEU A 13 -8.76 1.45 7.85
CA LEU A 13 -8.14 0.28 8.46
C LEU A 13 -7.86 0.51 9.95
N LEU A 14 -7.16 1.60 10.31
CA LEU A 14 -6.84 1.89 11.71
C LEU A 14 -8.11 2.12 12.54
N ALA A 15 -9.07 2.89 12.03
CA ALA A 15 -10.32 3.13 12.73
C ALA A 15 -11.08 1.83 12.98
N THR A 16 -11.22 0.96 11.97
CA THR A 16 -11.90 -0.34 12.12
C THR A 16 -11.21 -1.21 13.17
N VAL A 17 -9.88 -1.30 13.13
CA VAL A 17 -9.12 -2.09 14.10
C VAL A 17 -9.26 -1.53 15.52
N PHE A 18 -9.12 -0.22 15.69
CA PHE A 18 -9.20 0.40 17.02
C PHE A 18 -10.61 0.31 17.61
N PHE A 19 -11.65 0.49 16.78
CA PHE A 19 -13.03 0.28 17.21
C PHE A 19 -13.37 -1.17 17.55
N ALA A 20 -12.71 -2.13 16.90
CA ALA A 20 -12.90 -3.55 17.19
C ALA A 20 -12.15 -4.00 18.45
N MET A 21 -10.91 -3.52 18.64
CA MET A 21 -10.01 -4.06 19.69
C MET A 21 -10.02 -3.28 20.98
N ILE A 22 -9.96 -1.94 20.93
CA ILE A 22 -9.78 -1.14 22.16
C ILE A 22 -10.97 -1.29 23.12
N PRO A 23 -12.25 -1.26 22.67
CA PRO A 23 -13.40 -1.42 23.56
C PRO A 23 -13.51 -2.79 24.24
N LEU A 24 -12.84 -3.82 23.72
CA LEU A 24 -12.82 -5.15 24.35
C LEU A 24 -12.03 -5.15 25.68
N PHE A 25 -11.08 -4.25 25.80
CA PHE A 25 -10.19 -4.18 26.95
C PHE A 25 -10.44 -2.94 27.83
N LEU A 26 -10.92 -1.86 27.21
CA LEU A 26 -11.00 -0.53 27.83
C LEU A 26 -12.31 0.16 27.46
N ARG A 27 -12.88 0.88 28.41
CA ARG A 27 -14.07 1.71 28.14
C ARG A 27 -13.63 3.08 27.61
N VAL A 28 -13.71 3.24 26.31
CA VAL A 28 -13.33 4.46 25.59
C VAL A 28 -14.52 4.96 24.78
N SER A 29 -14.74 6.28 24.74
CA SER A 29 -15.81 6.88 23.96
C SER A 29 -15.56 6.75 22.45
N SER A 30 -16.62 6.53 21.68
CA SER A 30 -16.52 6.43 20.21
C SER A 30 -15.94 7.70 19.57
N ALA A 31 -16.26 8.88 20.10
CA ALA A 31 -15.71 10.14 19.60
C ALA A 31 -14.20 10.23 19.82
N GLU A 32 -13.74 9.79 20.98
CA GLU A 32 -12.31 9.78 21.31
C GLU A 32 -11.55 8.79 20.42
N LEU A 33 -12.12 7.62 20.16
CA LEU A 33 -11.54 6.64 19.24
C LEU A 33 -11.41 7.17 17.80
N LEU A 34 -12.40 7.94 17.33
CA LEU A 34 -12.33 8.57 16.00
C LEU A 34 -11.17 9.58 15.92
N TRP A 35 -11.05 10.46 16.92
CA TRP A 35 -9.95 11.42 16.97
C TRP A 35 -8.59 10.73 17.12
N PHE A 36 -8.52 9.73 17.98
CA PHE A 36 -7.31 8.94 18.17
C PHE A 36 -6.89 8.22 16.88
N SER A 37 -7.84 7.59 16.19
CA SER A 37 -7.59 6.93 14.90
C SER A 37 -7.10 7.91 13.84
N LEU A 38 -7.66 9.14 13.80
CA LEU A 38 -7.22 10.18 12.88
C LEU A 38 -5.77 10.59 13.14
N TRP A 39 -5.42 10.87 14.38
CA TRP A 39 -4.06 11.23 14.77
C TRP A 39 -3.07 10.09 14.47
N MET A 40 -3.42 8.88 14.84
CA MET A 40 -2.58 7.71 14.58
C MET A 40 -2.38 7.48 13.07
N THR A 41 -3.42 7.69 12.27
CA THR A 41 -3.31 7.58 10.80
C THR A 41 -2.34 8.61 10.24
N LEU A 42 -2.41 9.86 10.68
CA LEU A 42 -1.50 10.90 10.21
C LEU A 42 -0.04 10.59 10.57
N VAL A 43 0.20 10.15 11.81
CA VAL A 43 1.54 9.76 12.27
C VAL A 43 2.05 8.53 11.53
N ALA A 44 1.24 7.49 11.40
CA ALA A 44 1.59 6.27 10.69
C ALA A 44 1.84 6.51 9.19
N TYR A 45 1.05 7.37 8.55
CA TYR A 45 1.26 7.75 7.17
C TYR A 45 2.56 8.55 6.99
N ALA A 46 2.81 9.54 7.86
CA ALA A 46 4.01 10.36 7.77
C ALA A 46 5.30 9.56 8.01
N LEU A 47 5.33 8.72 9.04
CA LEU A 47 6.52 7.95 9.40
C LEU A 47 6.61 6.63 8.61
N GLY A 48 5.52 5.88 8.48
CA GLY A 48 5.50 4.59 7.80
C GLY A 48 5.61 4.73 6.28
N ASP A 49 4.66 5.44 5.68
CA ASP A 49 4.52 5.45 4.22
C ASP A 49 5.39 6.49 3.53
N LEU A 50 5.58 7.69 4.13
CA LEU A 50 6.40 8.72 3.51
C LEU A 50 7.90 8.61 3.83
N TYR A 51 8.25 8.12 5.01
CA TYR A 51 9.66 8.05 5.43
C TYR A 51 10.25 6.64 5.32
N ILE A 52 9.59 5.62 5.90
CA ILE A 52 10.14 4.26 6.00
C ILE A 52 9.96 3.49 4.69
N LEU A 53 8.77 3.50 4.11
CA LEU A 53 8.47 2.74 2.90
C LEU A 53 9.43 3.01 1.73
N PRO A 54 9.78 4.28 1.39
CA PRO A 54 10.68 4.55 0.26
C PRO A 54 12.13 4.16 0.52
N ARG A 55 12.55 4.09 1.80
CA ARG A 55 13.95 3.82 2.17
C ARG A 55 14.23 2.37 2.49
N PHE A 56 13.28 1.70 3.12
CA PHE A 56 13.48 0.36 3.71
C PHE A 56 12.56 -0.72 3.13
N GLY A 57 11.63 -0.33 2.24
CA GLY A 57 10.72 -1.24 1.57
C GLY A 57 9.50 -1.69 2.40
N ASN A 58 8.67 -2.55 1.81
CA ASN A 58 7.36 -2.93 2.34
C ASN A 58 7.41 -3.65 3.70
N LEU A 59 8.36 -4.55 3.90
CA LEU A 59 8.44 -5.32 5.15
C LEU A 59 8.76 -4.41 6.33
N SER A 60 9.69 -3.47 6.13
CA SER A 60 10.06 -2.49 7.16
C SER A 60 8.92 -1.52 7.46
N ALA A 61 8.10 -1.17 6.46
CA ALA A 61 6.92 -0.35 6.65
C ALA A 61 5.87 -1.07 7.52
N VAL A 62 5.60 -2.35 7.28
CA VAL A 62 4.68 -3.17 8.09
C VAL A 62 5.17 -3.30 9.53
N ILE A 63 6.47 -3.52 9.75
CA ILE A 63 7.07 -3.58 11.10
C ILE A 63 6.94 -2.23 11.80
N ALA A 64 7.14 -1.14 11.07
CA ALA A 64 6.98 0.21 11.61
C ALA A 64 5.52 0.52 11.97
N ASP A 65 4.56 0.13 11.14
CA ASP A 65 3.13 0.30 11.41
C ASP A 65 2.70 -0.52 12.64
N PHE A 66 3.23 -1.74 12.80
CA PHE A 66 3.05 -2.52 14.02
C PHE A 66 3.60 -1.79 15.24
N GLY A 67 4.86 -1.33 15.16
CA GLY A 67 5.51 -0.62 16.27
C GLY A 67 4.79 0.70 16.62
N LEU A 68 4.41 1.48 15.62
CA LEU A 68 3.68 2.73 15.81
C LEU A 68 2.29 2.50 16.40
N ALA A 69 1.55 1.50 15.93
CA ALA A 69 0.24 1.15 16.47
C ALA A 69 0.37 0.68 17.92
N PHE A 70 1.36 -0.19 18.23
CA PHE A 70 1.61 -0.68 19.57
C PHE A 70 1.94 0.47 20.54
N VAL A 71 2.98 1.25 20.21
CA VAL A 71 3.45 2.35 21.07
C VAL A 71 2.39 3.45 21.16
N GLY A 72 1.73 3.77 20.06
CA GLY A 72 0.68 4.78 20.00
C GLY A 72 -0.53 4.42 20.87
N VAL A 73 -1.02 3.19 20.80
CA VAL A 73 -2.12 2.74 21.66
C VAL A 73 -1.67 2.65 23.11
N TRP A 74 -0.49 2.10 23.38
CA TRP A 74 0.02 1.96 24.76
C TRP A 74 0.22 3.32 25.43
N ILE A 75 0.92 4.25 24.79
CA ILE A 75 1.21 5.59 25.33
C ILE A 75 -0.04 6.47 25.24
N GLY A 76 -0.69 6.53 24.07
CA GLY A 76 -1.84 7.41 23.85
C GLY A 76 -2.98 7.09 24.79
N ILE A 77 -3.42 5.85 24.83
CA ILE A 77 -4.50 5.44 25.72
C ILE A 77 -4.07 5.45 27.17
N GLY A 78 -2.84 5.01 27.46
CA GLY A 78 -2.30 5.03 28.84
C GLY A 78 -2.30 6.44 29.44
N ILE A 79 -1.91 7.45 28.69
CA ILE A 79 -1.86 8.85 29.17
C ILE A 79 -3.25 9.48 29.20
N PHE A 80 -4.02 9.38 28.10
CA PHE A 80 -5.31 10.10 27.99
C PHE A 80 -6.39 9.52 28.92
N TYR A 81 -6.34 8.22 29.20
CA TYR A 81 -7.35 7.56 30.06
C TYR A 81 -6.83 7.20 31.44
N ASN A 82 -5.58 7.59 31.76
CA ASN A 82 -4.93 7.19 33.00
C ASN A 82 -5.09 5.68 33.29
N ALA A 83 -5.12 4.90 32.19
CA ALA A 83 -5.30 3.47 32.20
C ALA A 83 -3.92 2.80 32.18
N GLY A 84 -3.70 1.86 33.05
CA GLY A 84 -2.45 1.12 33.13
C GLY A 84 -2.69 -0.38 33.20
N GLY A 85 -1.58 -1.12 33.23
CA GLY A 85 -1.60 -2.56 33.42
C GLY A 85 -1.81 -3.37 32.16
N THR A 86 -2.14 -4.64 32.34
CA THR A 86 -2.22 -5.65 31.27
C THR A 86 -3.30 -5.36 30.25
N ALA A 87 -4.38 -4.68 30.62
CA ALA A 87 -5.48 -4.35 29.70
C ALA A 87 -5.01 -3.43 28.57
N VAL A 88 -4.24 -2.39 28.86
CA VAL A 88 -3.71 -1.45 27.87
C VAL A 88 -2.68 -2.14 26.98
N ILE A 89 -1.81 -2.96 27.56
CA ILE A 89 -0.80 -3.72 26.81
C ILE A 89 -1.46 -4.71 25.84
N ASN A 90 -2.49 -5.42 26.29
CA ASN A 90 -3.23 -6.35 25.45
C ASN A 90 -3.97 -5.61 24.32
N ALA A 91 -4.64 -4.50 24.63
CA ALA A 91 -5.28 -3.67 23.62
C ALA A 91 -4.27 -3.16 22.57
N ALA A 92 -3.11 -2.69 23.01
CA ALA A 92 -2.04 -2.23 22.13
C ALA A 92 -1.49 -3.37 21.26
N PHE A 93 -1.22 -4.52 21.86
CA PHE A 93 -0.66 -5.67 21.13
C PHE A 93 -1.61 -6.22 20.06
N PHE A 94 -2.87 -6.48 20.42
CA PHE A 94 -3.84 -7.03 19.49
C PHE A 94 -4.22 -6.01 18.40
N SER A 95 -4.32 -4.72 18.73
CA SER A 95 -4.53 -3.67 17.73
C SER A 95 -3.36 -3.59 16.75
N ALA A 96 -2.13 -3.58 17.25
CA ALA A 96 -0.94 -3.53 16.40
C ALA A 96 -0.82 -4.77 15.50
N LEU A 97 -1.13 -5.95 16.03
CA LEU A 97 -1.13 -7.19 15.25
C LEU A 97 -2.13 -7.15 14.10
N LEU A 98 -3.36 -6.69 14.37
CA LEU A 98 -4.38 -6.57 13.32
C LEU A 98 -4.06 -5.48 12.30
N VAL A 99 -3.47 -4.37 12.71
CA VAL A 99 -2.98 -3.34 11.78
C VAL A 99 -1.94 -3.94 10.85
N ALA A 100 -0.93 -4.62 11.38
CA ALA A 100 0.11 -5.25 10.57
C ALA A 100 -0.45 -6.31 9.61
N LEU A 101 -1.39 -7.14 10.05
CA LEU A 101 -2.07 -8.12 9.20
C LEU A 101 -2.88 -7.43 8.09
N GLY A 102 -3.59 -6.35 8.41
CA GLY A 102 -4.35 -5.56 7.44
C GLY A 102 -3.45 -4.94 6.37
N GLU A 103 -2.30 -4.40 6.76
CA GLU A 103 -1.31 -3.86 5.83
C GLU A 103 -0.72 -4.95 4.92
N ILE A 104 -0.37 -6.12 5.45
CA ILE A 104 0.11 -7.26 4.65
C ILE A 104 -0.95 -7.68 3.63
N LEU A 105 -2.19 -7.84 4.05
CA LEU A 105 -3.29 -8.22 3.16
C LEU A 105 -3.50 -7.17 2.06
N PHE A 106 -3.43 -5.88 2.41
CA PHE A 106 -3.53 -4.78 1.45
C PHE A 106 -2.39 -4.81 0.42
N HIS A 107 -1.16 -5.01 0.86
CA HIS A 107 -0.01 -5.11 -0.03
C HIS A 107 -0.08 -6.34 -0.95
N VAL A 108 -0.50 -7.49 -0.43
CA VAL A 108 -0.71 -8.71 -1.24
C VAL A 108 -1.81 -8.49 -2.28
N TYR A 109 -2.91 -7.85 -1.89
CA TYR A 109 -4.02 -7.51 -2.80
C TYR A 109 -3.58 -6.55 -3.90
N MET A 110 -2.88 -5.46 -3.53
CA MET A 110 -2.34 -4.48 -4.48
C MET A 110 -1.37 -5.11 -5.47
N ASN A 111 -0.45 -5.95 -5.00
CA ASN A 111 0.51 -6.63 -5.86
C ASN A 111 -0.17 -7.61 -6.83
N ARG A 112 -1.17 -8.36 -6.38
CA ARG A 112 -1.84 -9.36 -7.23
C ARG A 112 -2.79 -8.76 -8.25
N ILE A 113 -3.50 -7.69 -7.91
CA ILE A 113 -4.57 -7.15 -8.76
C ILE A 113 -4.10 -5.94 -9.57
N VAL A 114 -3.37 -5.02 -8.96
CA VAL A 114 -3.00 -3.75 -9.62
C VAL A 114 -1.73 -3.88 -10.46
N LEU A 115 -0.72 -4.61 -9.98
CA LEU A 115 0.54 -4.76 -10.70
C LEU A 115 0.43 -5.78 -11.84
N ARG A 116 -0.33 -6.87 -11.69
CA ARG A 116 -0.53 -7.85 -12.75
C ARG A 116 -1.19 -7.24 -14.01
N HIS A 117 -2.15 -6.35 -13.83
CA HIS A 117 -2.75 -5.59 -14.95
C HIS A 117 -1.80 -4.58 -15.61
N ARG A 118 -0.76 -4.16 -14.91
CA ARG A 118 0.25 -3.24 -15.42
C ARG A 118 1.29 -3.96 -16.28
N ASP A 119 1.64 -5.16 -15.90
CA ASP A 119 2.60 -5.99 -16.63
C ASP A 119 1.99 -6.52 -17.94
N GLU A 120 0.73 -6.94 -17.93
CA GLU A 120 -0.01 -7.33 -19.14
C GLU A 120 -0.14 -6.16 -20.15
N LYS A 121 -0.37 -4.93 -19.65
CA LYS A 121 -0.40 -3.73 -20.51
C LYS A 121 0.96 -3.38 -21.10
N LYS A 122 2.04 -3.55 -20.34
CA LYS A 122 3.41 -3.33 -20.83
C LYS A 122 3.81 -4.37 -21.86
N GLU A 123 3.51 -5.64 -21.63
CA GLU A 123 3.77 -6.72 -22.60
C GLU A 123 2.99 -6.52 -23.91
N HIS A 124 1.72 -6.12 -23.82
CA HIS A 124 0.91 -5.83 -25.01
C HIS A 124 1.43 -4.61 -25.79
N SER A 125 1.92 -3.59 -25.11
CA SER A 125 2.54 -2.41 -25.73
C SER A 125 3.87 -2.76 -26.39
N MET A 126 4.69 -3.58 -25.75
CA MET A 126 5.98 -4.02 -26.28
C MET A 126 5.81 -4.96 -27.49
N ARG A 127 4.83 -5.87 -27.44
CA ARG A 127 4.50 -6.74 -28.60
C ARG A 127 3.98 -5.95 -29.80
N ARG A 128 3.19 -4.92 -29.60
CA ARG A 128 2.74 -4.04 -30.69
C ARG A 128 3.90 -3.26 -31.29
N GLY A 129 4.83 -2.74 -30.50
CA GLY A 129 6.03 -2.07 -30.99
C GLY A 129 6.89 -2.96 -31.87
N LEU A 130 7.16 -4.19 -31.41
CA LEU A 130 7.92 -5.18 -32.19
C LEU A 130 7.21 -5.59 -33.48
N GLN A 131 5.89 -5.73 -33.47
CA GLN A 131 5.13 -6.07 -34.70
C GLN A 131 5.17 -4.94 -35.72
N THR A 132 5.16 -3.67 -35.30
CA THR A 132 5.28 -2.52 -36.19
C THR A 132 6.69 -2.41 -36.78
N GLU A 133 7.72 -2.62 -35.99
CA GLU A 133 9.12 -2.59 -36.48
C GLU A 133 9.40 -3.71 -37.45
N ILE A 134 8.92 -4.94 -37.18
CA ILE A 134 9.07 -6.07 -38.12
C ILE A 134 8.28 -5.83 -39.40
N ALA A 135 7.07 -5.27 -39.32
CA ALA A 135 6.29 -4.95 -40.51
C ALA A 135 6.94 -3.89 -41.40
N GLU A 136 7.54 -2.85 -40.79
CA GLU A 136 8.28 -1.81 -41.50
C GLU A 136 9.54 -2.36 -42.17
N GLU A 137 10.28 -3.27 -41.49
CA GLU A 137 11.48 -3.91 -42.03
C GLU A 137 11.15 -4.82 -43.23
N PHE A 138 10.03 -5.55 -43.17
CA PHE A 138 9.57 -6.35 -44.30
C PHE A 138 9.11 -5.51 -45.50
N ASP A 139 8.48 -4.37 -45.26
CA ASP A 139 8.00 -3.47 -46.30
C ASP A 139 9.18 -2.81 -47.06
N VAL A 140 10.21 -2.37 -46.31
CA VAL A 140 11.45 -1.82 -46.87
C VAL A 140 12.17 -2.88 -47.72
N ARG A 141 12.27 -4.12 -47.21
CA ARG A 141 12.97 -5.19 -47.93
C ARG A 141 12.27 -5.60 -49.22
N SER A 142 10.93 -5.69 -49.20
CA SER A 142 10.13 -5.99 -50.39
C SER A 142 10.21 -4.88 -51.44
N ALA A 143 10.37 -3.62 -51.04
CA ALA A 143 10.57 -2.50 -51.97
C ALA A 143 11.96 -2.53 -52.61
N THR A 144 12.99 -2.92 -51.87
CA THR A 144 14.36 -3.04 -52.41
C THR A 144 14.49 -4.17 -53.38
N ASP A 145 13.89 -5.34 -53.14
CA ASP A 145 13.89 -6.50 -54.03
C ASP A 145 13.16 -6.20 -55.35
N GLN A 146 12.11 -5.35 -55.36
CA GLN A 146 11.41 -4.92 -56.56
C GLN A 146 12.18 -3.88 -57.43
N GLU A 147 13.07 -3.10 -56.82
CA GLU A 147 13.94 -2.16 -57.52
C GLU A 147 15.11 -2.87 -58.19
N GLU A 148 15.69 -3.91 -57.58
CA GLU A 148 16.76 -4.74 -58.18
C GLU A 148 16.26 -5.51 -59.41
N ASP A 149 15.07 -6.10 -59.35
CA ASP A 149 14.45 -6.86 -60.47
C ASP A 149 14.15 -5.97 -61.69
N LYS A 150 13.91 -4.68 -61.50
CA LYS A 150 13.68 -3.70 -62.56
C LYS A 150 14.96 -3.19 -63.21
N GLN A 151 16.11 -3.35 -62.61
CA GLN A 151 17.41 -2.93 -63.17
C GLN A 151 18.07 -4.04 -64.02
N GLU A 152 17.67 -5.31 -63.81
CA GLU A 152 18.20 -6.45 -64.58
C GLU A 152 17.39 -6.78 -65.85
N SER A 153 16.27 -6.10 -66.12
CA SER A 153 15.43 -6.30 -67.32
C SER A 153 15.64 -5.20 -68.32
#